data_1beb9fe2ea017fc96c206b448bef0d5f
#
_entry.id   1beb9fe2ea017fc96c206b448bef0d5f
#
_cell.length_a   1.000
_cell.length_b   1.000
_cell.length_c   1.000
_cell.angle_alpha   90.00
_cell.angle_beta   90.00
_cell.angle_gamma   90.00
#
_symmetry.space_group_name_H-M   'P 1'
#
loop_
_entity.id
_entity.type
_entity.pdbx_description
1 polymer ?
#
loop_
_entity_poly.entity_id
_entity_poly.type
_entity_poly.pdbx_seq_one_letter_code
_entity_poly.pdbx_strand_id
1 'polypeptide(L)'
;GSVKAWEQFERIFMDMKIGVDLADIRQSEIPDFSGYETIVVLMSDLNPLKDVVIKIGTWVEKGGRVLFALTLQKDTYVSLIEQKLGITDSDYGHVLVDKIYIDDDFMIGGGRSFQIPDAYDSAWEVSVGETAKVYAWTDDEKKVPLIWENSYGKGKFVVDNFGLCEKATRGFFAASYSLLTDVMVYPVLNGSVFYLDDFPSPVPSGDGTYIKRDYGLSIKEFYTNIWWPDMLDMAEEHGVKYTGVIIDNYEDDVSGDVVEQEDVQRF
;
A
#
# COMPACT_ATOMS: atom_id res chain seq x y z
N GLY A 1 -12.85 -6.77 5.89
CA GLY A 1 -11.53 -7.33 5.64
C GLY A 1 -11.33 -7.70 4.19
N SER A 2 -11.68 -8.92 3.78
CA SER A 2 -11.31 -9.52 2.46
C SER A 2 -11.66 -8.68 1.24
N VAL A 3 -12.82 -8.03 1.17
CA VAL A 3 -13.21 -7.20 0.02
C VAL A 3 -12.29 -5.98 -0.12
N LYS A 4 -12.04 -5.25 0.97
CA LYS A 4 -11.11 -4.10 0.94
C LYS A 4 -9.68 -4.53 0.60
N ALA A 5 -9.26 -5.69 1.11
CA ALA A 5 -7.95 -6.25 0.78
C ALA A 5 -7.86 -6.59 -0.71
N TRP A 6 -8.92 -7.20 -1.30
CA TRP A 6 -8.94 -7.49 -2.72
C TRP A 6 -8.79 -6.23 -3.57
N GLU A 7 -9.50 -5.14 -3.27
CA GLU A 7 -9.35 -3.86 -3.96
C GLU A 7 -7.90 -3.36 -4.02
N GLN A 8 -7.14 -3.58 -2.95
CA GLN A 8 -5.72 -3.20 -2.91
C GLN A 8 -4.84 -4.19 -3.70
N PHE A 9 -5.08 -5.50 -3.55
CA PHE A 9 -4.32 -6.52 -4.28
C PHE A 9 -4.60 -6.51 -5.79
N GLU A 10 -5.85 -6.27 -6.20
CA GLU A 10 -6.18 -6.08 -7.61
C GLU A 10 -5.34 -4.94 -8.22
N ARG A 11 -5.21 -3.83 -7.49
CA ARG A 11 -4.37 -2.72 -7.95
C ARG A 11 -2.88 -3.10 -7.98
N ILE A 12 -2.37 -3.82 -6.97
CA ILE A 12 -0.99 -4.32 -6.95
C ILE A 12 -0.72 -5.19 -8.19
N PHE A 13 -1.59 -6.15 -8.48
CA PHE A 13 -1.42 -7.05 -9.63
C PHE A 13 -1.51 -6.30 -10.96
N MET A 14 -2.42 -5.34 -11.08
CA MET A 14 -2.51 -4.47 -12.26
C MET A 14 -1.22 -3.67 -12.48
N ASP A 15 -0.71 -3.04 -11.43
CA ASP A 15 0.49 -2.20 -11.49
C ASP A 15 1.75 -3.04 -11.77
N MET A 16 1.85 -4.22 -11.16
CA MET A 16 2.95 -5.18 -11.36
C MET A 16 2.81 -5.99 -12.65
N LYS A 17 1.70 -5.88 -13.40
CA LYS A 17 1.40 -6.65 -14.62
C LYS A 17 1.36 -8.16 -14.39
N ILE A 18 0.80 -8.57 -13.26
CA ILE A 18 0.63 -9.98 -12.89
C ILE A 18 -0.78 -10.43 -13.28
N GLY A 19 -0.87 -11.54 -14.02
CA GLY A 19 -2.14 -12.21 -14.28
C GLY A 19 -2.65 -12.91 -13.02
N VAL A 20 -3.93 -12.75 -12.69
CA VAL A 20 -4.54 -13.31 -11.48
C VAL A 20 -5.94 -13.84 -11.77
N ASP A 21 -6.27 -14.96 -11.15
CA ASP A 21 -7.62 -15.52 -11.08
C ASP A 21 -8.16 -15.33 -9.66
N LEU A 22 -9.35 -14.71 -9.53
CA LEU A 22 -10.01 -14.52 -8.25
C LEU A 22 -10.99 -15.67 -7.98
N ALA A 23 -10.82 -16.33 -6.82
CA ALA A 23 -11.78 -17.31 -6.31
C ALA A 23 -12.50 -16.74 -5.07
N ASP A 24 -13.77 -16.32 -5.23
CA ASP A 24 -14.63 -16.02 -4.09
C ASP A 24 -15.25 -17.31 -3.57
N ILE A 25 -14.74 -17.81 -2.45
CA ILE A 25 -15.15 -19.09 -1.85
C ILE A 25 -16.63 -19.13 -1.42
N ARG A 26 -17.32 -18.00 -1.41
CA ARG A 26 -18.76 -17.93 -1.13
C ARG A 26 -19.59 -18.23 -2.38
N GLN A 27 -18.99 -18.12 -3.57
CA GLN A 27 -19.68 -18.17 -4.86
C GLN A 27 -19.15 -19.25 -5.79
N SER A 28 -17.92 -19.70 -5.57
CA SER A 28 -17.24 -20.67 -6.43
C SER A 28 -16.48 -21.72 -5.62
N GLU A 29 -16.29 -22.87 -6.25
CA GLU A 29 -15.36 -23.89 -5.74
C GLU A 29 -13.93 -23.37 -5.81
N ILE A 30 -13.10 -23.80 -4.85
CA ILE A 30 -11.68 -23.47 -4.86
C ILE A 30 -11.02 -24.28 -5.99
N PRO A 31 -10.30 -23.62 -6.92
CA PRO A 31 -9.67 -24.30 -8.04
C PRO A 31 -8.57 -25.26 -7.58
N ASP A 32 -8.20 -26.18 -8.45
CA ASP A 32 -6.99 -26.99 -8.27
C ASP A 32 -5.75 -26.09 -8.35
N PHE A 33 -4.80 -26.29 -7.44
CA PHE A 33 -3.61 -25.43 -7.32
C PHE A 33 -2.51 -25.77 -8.35
N SER A 34 -2.62 -26.87 -9.09
CA SER A 34 -1.57 -27.35 -10.00
C SER A 34 -1.23 -26.38 -11.13
N GLY A 35 -2.17 -25.50 -11.50
CA GLY A 35 -1.98 -24.50 -12.55
C GLY A 35 -1.40 -23.17 -12.08
N TYR A 36 -1.11 -23.00 -10.78
CA TYR A 36 -0.66 -21.75 -10.20
C TYR A 36 0.73 -21.88 -9.60
N GLU A 37 1.50 -20.79 -9.66
CA GLU A 37 2.80 -20.69 -9.02
C GLU A 37 2.69 -20.10 -7.61
N THR A 38 1.72 -19.21 -7.41
CA THR A 38 1.50 -18.49 -6.15
C THR A 38 0.01 -18.45 -5.80
N ILE A 39 -0.28 -18.42 -4.51
CA ILE A 39 -1.63 -18.21 -3.97
C ILE A 39 -1.56 -17.07 -2.95
N VAL A 40 -2.51 -16.14 -3.05
CA VAL A 40 -2.72 -15.11 -2.03
C VAL A 40 -4.05 -15.36 -1.33
N VAL A 41 -4.00 -15.52 -0.01
CA VAL A 41 -5.16 -15.77 0.84
C VAL A 41 -5.55 -14.47 1.53
N LEU A 42 -6.70 -13.92 1.16
CA LEU A 42 -7.25 -12.68 1.70
C LEU A 42 -8.32 -12.96 2.77
N MET A 43 -7.96 -13.77 3.75
CA MET A 43 -8.85 -14.20 4.84
C MET A 43 -8.11 -14.24 6.17
N SER A 44 -8.74 -13.74 7.23
CA SER A 44 -8.25 -13.86 8.61
C SER A 44 -8.72 -15.15 9.28
N ASP A 45 -9.96 -15.56 9.02
CA ASP A 45 -10.56 -16.80 9.52
C ASP A 45 -10.47 -17.88 8.44
N LEU A 46 -9.75 -18.97 8.71
CA LEU A 46 -9.56 -20.08 7.78
C LEU A 46 -10.60 -21.20 7.92
N ASN A 47 -11.52 -21.11 8.88
CA ASN A 47 -12.57 -22.13 9.07
C ASN A 47 -13.39 -22.39 7.79
N PRO A 48 -13.74 -21.40 6.96
CA PRO A 48 -14.44 -21.66 5.70
C PRO A 48 -13.68 -22.52 4.71
N LEU A 49 -12.34 -22.53 4.75
CA LEU A 49 -11.50 -23.33 3.88
C LEU A 49 -11.45 -24.82 4.26
N LYS A 50 -11.73 -25.15 5.52
CA LYS A 50 -11.72 -26.53 6.03
C LYS A 50 -10.44 -27.29 5.60
N ASP A 51 -10.62 -28.49 5.05
CA ASP A 51 -9.52 -29.35 4.61
C ASP A 51 -8.65 -28.75 3.48
N VAL A 52 -9.09 -27.68 2.84
CA VAL A 52 -8.30 -26.97 1.85
C VAL A 52 -7.02 -26.38 2.46
N VAL A 53 -7.05 -25.98 3.73
CA VAL A 53 -5.85 -25.54 4.46
C VAL A 53 -4.75 -26.61 4.45
N ILE A 54 -5.13 -27.88 4.64
CA ILE A 54 -4.20 -29.01 4.60
C ILE A 54 -3.65 -29.20 3.15
N LYS A 55 -4.55 -29.06 2.14
CA LYS A 55 -4.13 -29.14 0.73
C LYS A 55 -3.15 -28.03 0.37
N ILE A 56 -3.37 -26.79 0.84
CA ILE A 56 -2.42 -25.69 0.70
C ILE A 56 -1.06 -26.08 1.29
N GLY A 57 -1.03 -26.58 2.52
CA GLY A 57 0.22 -27.04 3.17
C GLY A 57 0.95 -28.11 2.35
N THR A 58 0.22 -29.10 1.81
CA THR A 58 0.80 -30.16 0.97
C THR A 58 1.29 -29.61 -0.37
N TRP A 59 0.59 -28.64 -0.93
CA TRP A 59 1.00 -28.00 -2.18
C TRP A 59 2.27 -27.16 -2.01
N VAL A 60 2.38 -26.43 -0.89
CA VAL A 60 3.61 -25.67 -0.54
C VAL A 60 4.79 -26.64 -0.34
N GLU A 61 4.60 -27.77 0.34
CA GLU A 61 5.66 -28.76 0.53
C GLU A 61 6.25 -29.26 -0.81
N LYS A 62 5.43 -29.26 -1.88
CA LYS A 62 5.84 -29.66 -3.24
C LYS A 62 6.45 -28.53 -4.08
N GLY A 63 6.46 -27.30 -3.59
CA GLY A 63 7.05 -26.15 -4.26
C GLY A 63 6.13 -24.96 -4.48
N GLY A 64 4.88 -25.05 -4.04
CA GLY A 64 3.93 -23.94 -4.08
C GLY A 64 4.35 -22.80 -3.13
N ARG A 65 3.84 -21.61 -3.36
CA ARG A 65 4.19 -20.40 -2.60
C ARG A 65 2.92 -19.66 -2.21
N VAL A 66 2.75 -19.38 -0.93
CA VAL A 66 1.51 -18.80 -0.38
C VAL A 66 1.80 -17.56 0.43
N LEU A 67 1.03 -16.49 0.16
CA LEU A 67 0.94 -15.32 1.00
C LEU A 67 -0.40 -15.32 1.76
N PHE A 68 -0.35 -15.36 3.08
CA PHE A 68 -1.48 -14.98 3.93
C PHE A 68 -1.41 -13.47 4.17
N ALA A 69 -2.24 -12.72 3.47
CA ALA A 69 -2.13 -11.27 3.39
C ALA A 69 -3.04 -10.51 4.36
N LEU A 70 -3.68 -11.20 5.26
CA LEU A 70 -4.42 -10.61 6.38
C LEU A 70 -4.02 -11.31 7.67
N THR A 71 -3.99 -10.54 8.77
CA THR A 71 -3.76 -11.08 10.11
C THR A 71 -4.63 -12.31 10.34
N LEU A 72 -4.00 -13.44 10.59
CA LEU A 72 -4.69 -14.69 10.87
C LEU A 72 -5.29 -14.65 12.30
N GLN A 73 -6.35 -15.39 12.47
CA GLN A 73 -6.95 -15.63 13.79
C GLN A 73 -6.69 -17.08 14.19
N LYS A 74 -6.35 -17.29 15.46
CA LYS A 74 -6.17 -18.64 15.98
C LYS A 74 -7.49 -19.40 15.92
N ASP A 75 -7.53 -20.40 15.07
CA ASP A 75 -8.64 -21.31 14.91
C ASP A 75 -8.15 -22.75 14.74
N THR A 76 -9.09 -23.69 14.57
CA THR A 76 -8.77 -25.12 14.39
C THR A 76 -7.89 -25.37 13.17
N TYR A 77 -8.13 -24.66 12.06
CA TYR A 77 -7.42 -24.91 10.79
C TYR A 77 -6.10 -24.19 10.73
N VAL A 78 -6.00 -22.96 11.27
CA VAL A 78 -4.71 -22.26 11.41
C VAL A 78 -3.77 -23.10 12.26
N SER A 79 -4.26 -23.68 13.37
CA SER A 79 -3.44 -24.53 14.25
C SER A 79 -2.85 -25.77 13.56
N LEU A 80 -3.45 -26.25 12.46
CA LEU A 80 -2.90 -27.34 11.66
C LEU A 80 -1.68 -26.96 10.83
N ILE A 81 -1.46 -25.66 10.61
CA ILE A 81 -0.39 -25.15 9.77
C ILE A 81 0.57 -24.21 10.51
N GLU A 82 0.33 -23.85 11.78
CA GLU A 82 1.18 -22.92 12.54
C GLU A 82 2.67 -23.26 12.42
N GLN A 83 3.05 -24.51 12.64
CA GLN A 83 4.44 -24.94 12.51
C GLN A 83 4.99 -24.78 11.09
N LYS A 84 4.14 -24.95 10.06
CA LYS A 84 4.54 -24.76 8.66
C LYS A 84 4.73 -23.28 8.33
N LEU A 85 4.01 -22.41 9.04
CA LEU A 85 4.20 -20.95 8.97
C LEU A 85 5.45 -20.48 9.76
N GLY A 86 6.13 -21.38 10.46
CA GLY A 86 7.27 -21.05 11.32
C GLY A 86 6.86 -20.56 12.72
N ILE A 87 5.57 -20.61 13.07
CA ILE A 87 5.06 -20.19 14.39
C ILE A 87 5.42 -21.26 15.43
N THR A 88 6.05 -20.83 16.51
CA THR A 88 6.46 -21.68 17.64
C THR A 88 5.56 -21.52 18.85
N ASP A 89 4.97 -20.34 19.00
CA ASP A 89 4.01 -20.05 20.07
C ASP A 89 2.98 -19.03 19.57
N SER A 90 1.75 -19.15 20.04
CA SER A 90 0.64 -18.28 19.64
C SER A 90 -0.40 -18.17 20.74
N ASP A 91 -0.95 -16.99 20.95
CA ASP A 91 -2.06 -16.72 21.84
C ASP A 91 -3.37 -16.50 21.05
N TYR A 92 -4.50 -16.36 21.73
CA TYR A 92 -5.77 -15.92 21.13
C TYR A 92 -5.88 -14.40 21.03
N GLY A 93 -4.92 -13.68 21.60
CA GLY A 93 -4.89 -12.23 21.67
C GLY A 93 -4.36 -11.55 20.41
N HIS A 94 -4.68 -10.29 20.31
CA HIS A 94 -4.07 -9.37 19.36
C HIS A 94 -3.33 -8.29 20.13
N VAL A 95 -2.31 -7.73 19.51
CA VAL A 95 -1.50 -6.64 20.08
C VAL A 95 -1.74 -5.35 19.32
N LEU A 96 -1.61 -4.26 20.07
CA LEU A 96 -1.63 -2.90 19.50
C LEU A 96 -0.40 -2.70 18.60
N VAL A 97 -0.63 -2.23 17.38
CA VAL A 97 0.43 -1.84 16.44
C VAL A 97 0.37 -0.33 16.28
N ASP A 98 1.15 0.39 17.09
CA ASP A 98 1.28 1.84 17.03
C ASP A 98 2.60 2.27 16.39
N LYS A 99 3.61 1.40 16.43
CA LYS A 99 4.92 1.63 15.85
C LYS A 99 5.48 0.34 15.28
N ILE A 100 5.99 0.40 14.06
CA ILE A 100 6.58 -0.74 13.35
C ILE A 100 8.04 -0.47 13.02
N TYR A 101 8.88 -1.49 13.12
CA TYR A 101 10.20 -1.50 12.52
C TYR A 101 10.17 -2.32 11.24
N ILE A 102 10.78 -1.81 10.20
CA ILE A 102 10.91 -2.47 8.89
C ILE A 102 12.39 -2.71 8.63
N ASP A 103 12.75 -3.95 8.34
CA ASP A 103 14.09 -4.34 7.98
C ASP A 103 14.52 -3.70 6.65
N ASP A 104 15.82 -3.40 6.50
CA ASP A 104 16.38 -2.80 5.28
C ASP A 104 16.37 -3.77 4.09
N ASP A 105 16.39 -5.08 4.35
CA ASP A 105 16.26 -6.12 3.33
C ASP A 105 14.83 -6.25 2.76
N PHE A 106 13.82 -5.64 3.39
CA PHE A 106 12.43 -5.84 2.99
C PHE A 106 12.02 -4.96 1.82
N MET A 107 12.30 -3.67 1.91
CA MET A 107 11.91 -2.70 0.89
C MET A 107 12.75 -1.43 0.95
N ILE A 108 12.75 -0.67 -0.13
CA ILE A 108 13.42 0.64 -0.19
C ILE A 108 12.85 1.55 0.90
N GLY A 109 13.74 2.12 1.72
CA GLY A 109 13.37 2.98 2.84
C GLY A 109 13.16 2.22 4.15
N GLY A 110 13.44 0.92 4.20
CA GLY A 110 13.55 0.13 5.43
C GLY A 110 14.73 0.55 6.31
N GLY A 111 15.06 -0.30 7.28
CA GLY A 111 16.13 -0.05 8.28
C GLY A 111 15.71 0.97 9.34
N ARG A 112 14.43 1.22 9.55
CA ARG A 112 13.92 2.23 10.50
C ARG A 112 12.50 1.97 10.96
N SER A 113 12.10 2.74 11.97
CA SER A 113 10.77 2.69 12.56
C SER A 113 9.82 3.71 11.94
N PHE A 114 8.53 3.34 11.93
CA PHE A 114 7.44 4.17 11.44
C PHE A 114 6.31 4.17 12.47
N GLN A 115 5.77 5.36 12.75
CA GLN A 115 4.60 5.53 13.59
C GLN A 115 3.32 5.24 12.79
N ILE A 116 2.38 4.50 13.39
CA ILE A 116 1.04 4.27 12.83
C ILE A 116 0.08 5.30 13.46
N PRO A 117 -0.47 6.24 12.67
CA PRO A 117 -1.28 7.33 13.21
C PRO A 117 -2.55 6.85 13.93
N ASP A 118 -3.24 5.87 13.36
CA ASP A 118 -4.49 5.31 13.89
C ASP A 118 -4.23 3.88 14.38
N ALA A 119 -3.49 3.78 15.48
CA ALA A 119 -3.09 2.52 16.06
C ALA A 119 -4.30 1.72 16.60
N TYR A 120 -4.31 0.41 16.36
CA TYR A 120 -5.32 -0.51 16.92
C TYR A 120 -4.75 -1.93 17.05
N ASP A 121 -5.45 -2.79 17.81
CA ASP A 121 -5.08 -4.19 18.00
C ASP A 121 -5.26 -4.96 16.67
N SER A 122 -4.21 -5.03 15.90
CA SER A 122 -4.25 -5.51 14.52
C SER A 122 -3.35 -6.68 14.21
N ALA A 123 -2.36 -6.98 15.04
CA ALA A 123 -1.46 -8.11 14.86
C ALA A 123 -1.81 -9.25 15.83
N TRP A 124 -1.82 -10.45 15.33
CA TRP A 124 -1.92 -11.66 16.15
C TRP A 124 -0.65 -11.85 17.00
N GLU A 125 -0.80 -12.08 18.29
CA GLU A 125 0.33 -12.29 19.21
C GLU A 125 0.94 -13.67 19.00
N VAL A 126 2.09 -13.69 18.28
CA VAL A 126 2.81 -14.93 17.93
C VAL A 126 4.30 -14.79 18.14
N SER A 127 4.97 -15.91 18.30
CA SER A 127 6.42 -16.04 18.19
C SER A 127 6.78 -16.95 17.02
N VAL A 128 7.83 -16.64 16.29
CA VAL A 128 8.33 -17.47 15.19
C VAL A 128 9.70 -18.06 15.54
N GLY A 129 10.01 -19.21 14.96
CA GLY A 129 11.26 -19.91 15.17
C GLY A 129 12.39 -19.43 14.25
N GLU A 130 13.57 -20.00 14.45
CA GLU A 130 14.81 -19.66 13.70
C GLU A 130 14.72 -19.93 12.19
N THR A 131 13.77 -20.75 11.75
CA THR A 131 13.54 -21.06 10.32
C THR A 131 12.79 -19.94 9.60
N ALA A 132 12.12 -19.07 10.33
CA ALA A 132 11.40 -17.94 9.77
C ALA A 132 12.32 -16.71 9.68
N LYS A 133 12.31 -16.06 8.52
CA LYS A 133 12.96 -14.76 8.35
C LYS A 133 11.93 -13.66 8.54
N VAL A 134 12.11 -12.82 9.55
CA VAL A 134 11.22 -11.70 9.88
C VAL A 134 11.73 -10.44 9.20
N TYR A 135 10.84 -9.71 8.54
CA TYR A 135 11.11 -8.48 7.81
C TYR A 135 10.49 -7.22 8.46
N ALA A 136 9.49 -7.40 9.31
CA ALA A 136 8.91 -6.30 10.07
C ALA A 136 8.35 -6.83 11.41
N TRP A 137 8.41 -5.98 12.45
CA TRP A 137 7.91 -6.30 13.79
C TRP A 137 7.41 -5.05 14.49
N THR A 138 6.63 -5.23 15.58
CA THR A 138 6.24 -4.12 16.45
C THR A 138 7.49 -3.52 17.09
N ASP A 139 7.64 -2.20 17.03
CA ASP A 139 8.79 -1.51 17.62
C ASP A 139 8.53 -1.19 19.10
N ASP A 140 8.35 -2.24 19.87
CA ASP A 140 8.12 -2.27 21.31
C ASP A 140 8.95 -3.39 21.97
N GLU A 141 8.74 -3.61 23.26
CA GLU A 141 9.45 -4.65 24.02
C GLU A 141 9.12 -6.07 23.55
N LYS A 142 7.90 -6.29 23.03
CA LYS A 142 7.42 -7.62 22.60
C LYS A 142 8.02 -8.05 21.26
N LYS A 143 8.26 -7.09 20.34
CA LYS A 143 8.75 -7.34 18.98
C LYS A 143 7.96 -8.43 18.25
N VAL A 144 6.63 -8.30 18.27
CA VAL A 144 5.75 -9.26 17.60
C VAL A 144 6.00 -9.22 16.09
N PRO A 145 6.25 -10.37 15.42
CA PRO A 145 6.45 -10.42 13.99
C PRO A 145 5.21 -9.92 13.22
N LEU A 146 5.44 -9.01 12.28
CA LEU A 146 4.39 -8.45 11.43
C LEU A 146 4.47 -8.97 10.00
N ILE A 147 5.67 -9.17 9.47
CA ILE A 147 5.88 -9.73 8.13
C ILE A 147 7.05 -10.70 8.21
N TRP A 148 6.80 -11.94 7.79
CA TRP A 148 7.83 -12.95 7.76
C TRP A 148 7.61 -13.97 6.65
N GLU A 149 8.68 -14.67 6.25
CA GLU A 149 8.61 -15.86 5.43
C GLU A 149 9.12 -17.09 6.19
N ASN A 150 8.60 -18.26 5.85
CA ASN A 150 9.10 -19.54 6.31
C ASN A 150 9.14 -20.55 5.17
N SER A 151 10.29 -21.16 4.96
CA SER A 151 10.44 -22.21 3.97
C SER A 151 9.83 -23.51 4.50
N TYR A 152 9.04 -24.19 3.66
CA TYR A 152 8.44 -25.48 4.00
C TYR A 152 8.52 -26.45 2.81
N GLY A 153 9.24 -27.54 2.97
CA GLY A 153 9.51 -28.47 1.87
C GLY A 153 10.30 -27.78 0.75
N LYS A 154 9.71 -27.75 -0.45
CA LYS A 154 10.28 -27.06 -1.63
C LYS A 154 9.69 -25.67 -1.88
N GLY A 155 8.68 -25.29 -1.12
CA GLY A 155 8.00 -24.02 -1.24
C GLY A 155 8.19 -23.14 -0.03
N LYS A 156 7.37 -22.10 0.09
CA LYS A 156 7.41 -21.16 1.21
C LYS A 156 6.04 -20.57 1.52
N PHE A 157 5.91 -20.15 2.75
CA PHE A 157 4.84 -19.28 3.22
C PHE A 157 5.38 -17.88 3.48
N VAL A 158 4.60 -16.88 3.14
CA VAL A 158 4.76 -15.48 3.57
C VAL A 158 3.51 -15.11 4.36
N VAL A 159 3.69 -14.43 5.47
CA VAL A 159 2.58 -14.02 6.34
C VAL A 159 2.65 -12.53 6.62
N ASP A 160 1.57 -11.85 6.33
CA ASP A 160 1.30 -10.48 6.75
C ASP A 160 0.41 -10.52 8.00
N ASN A 161 1.01 -10.34 9.15
CA ASN A 161 0.36 -10.21 10.44
C ASN A 161 0.11 -8.73 10.75
N PHE A 162 -0.44 -8.02 9.75
CA PHE A 162 -0.58 -6.58 9.78
C PHE A 162 -1.94 -6.20 9.19
N GLY A 163 -2.88 -5.81 10.04
CA GLY A 163 -4.29 -5.66 9.69
C GLY A 163 -4.65 -4.49 8.76
N LEU A 164 -3.68 -3.64 8.38
CA LEU A 164 -3.90 -2.38 7.65
C LEU A 164 -3.75 -2.56 6.14
N CYS A 165 -4.68 -3.23 5.47
CA CYS A 165 -4.69 -3.32 4.01
C CYS A 165 -5.41 -2.12 3.39
N GLU A 166 -4.69 -1.01 3.22
CA GLU A 166 -5.18 0.27 2.72
C GLU A 166 -4.27 0.82 1.59
N LYS A 167 -4.72 1.87 0.93
CA LYS A 167 -3.91 2.53 -0.10
C LYS A 167 -2.55 3.00 0.43
N ALA A 168 -2.50 3.53 1.65
CA ALA A 168 -1.27 4.03 2.26
C ALA A 168 -0.26 2.90 2.57
N THR A 169 -0.74 1.69 2.87
CA THR A 169 0.09 0.51 3.21
C THR A 169 0.29 -0.45 2.04
N ARG A 170 -0.25 -0.15 0.86
CA ARG A 170 -0.19 -1.02 -0.32
C ARG A 170 1.23 -1.45 -0.68
N GLY A 171 2.22 -0.58 -0.47
CA GLY A 171 3.63 -0.89 -0.71
C GLY A 171 4.15 -2.08 0.11
N PHE A 172 3.69 -2.26 1.36
CA PHE A 172 4.06 -3.39 2.19
C PHE A 172 3.55 -4.70 1.60
N PHE A 173 2.28 -4.75 1.18
CA PHE A 173 1.67 -5.93 0.58
C PHE A 173 2.29 -6.29 -0.77
N ALA A 174 2.69 -5.29 -1.57
CA ALA A 174 3.44 -5.51 -2.79
C ALA A 174 4.83 -6.10 -2.51
N ALA A 175 5.52 -5.61 -1.47
CA ALA A 175 6.80 -6.15 -1.03
C ALA A 175 6.64 -7.58 -0.49
N SER A 176 5.63 -7.86 0.36
CA SER A 176 5.35 -9.21 0.85
C SER A 176 5.05 -10.18 -0.30
N TYR A 177 4.28 -9.76 -1.30
CA TYR A 177 4.04 -10.58 -2.48
C TYR A 177 5.34 -10.87 -3.25
N SER A 178 6.26 -9.92 -3.33
CA SER A 178 7.55 -10.11 -3.99
C SER A 178 8.42 -11.18 -3.33
N LEU A 179 8.25 -11.44 -2.02
CA LEU A 179 8.96 -12.50 -1.30
C LEU A 179 8.58 -13.91 -1.77
N LEU A 180 7.42 -14.07 -2.46
CA LEU A 180 7.01 -15.37 -2.97
C LEU A 180 7.93 -15.89 -4.06
N THR A 181 8.68 -15.03 -4.73
CA THR A 181 9.59 -15.42 -5.83
C THR A 181 11.03 -15.02 -5.51
N ASP A 182 11.99 -15.81 -6.00
CA ASP A 182 13.41 -15.48 -5.77
C ASP A 182 13.85 -14.28 -6.61
N VAL A 183 13.19 -14.08 -7.75
CA VAL A 183 13.38 -12.91 -8.63
C VAL A 183 12.01 -12.45 -9.12
N MET A 184 11.73 -11.18 -8.94
CA MET A 184 10.53 -10.54 -9.47
C MET A 184 10.90 -9.33 -10.32
N VAL A 185 10.29 -9.23 -11.51
CA VAL A 185 10.48 -8.10 -12.41
C VAL A 185 9.11 -7.49 -12.70
N TYR A 186 8.96 -6.22 -12.41
CA TYR A 186 7.75 -5.47 -12.67
C TYR A 186 8.09 -4.03 -13.09
N PRO A 187 7.21 -3.37 -13.86
CA PRO A 187 7.46 -1.99 -14.27
C PRO A 187 7.37 -1.04 -13.07
N VAL A 188 8.35 -0.15 -12.93
CA VAL A 188 8.34 0.91 -11.92
C VAL A 188 8.41 2.24 -12.61
N LEU A 189 7.43 3.10 -12.35
CA LEU A 189 7.49 4.52 -12.68
C LEU A 189 7.80 5.29 -11.39
N ASN A 190 9.08 5.62 -11.20
CA ASN A 190 9.52 6.43 -10.07
C ASN A 190 9.61 7.90 -10.52
N GLY A 191 8.46 8.54 -10.54
CA GLY A 191 8.35 9.94 -10.97
C GLY A 191 7.30 10.68 -10.16
N SER A 192 7.54 11.95 -9.92
CA SER A 192 6.58 12.88 -9.35
C SER A 192 6.17 13.90 -10.42
N VAL A 193 4.89 14.23 -10.46
CA VAL A 193 4.34 15.28 -11.31
C VAL A 193 3.72 16.33 -10.41
N PHE A 194 4.08 17.58 -10.65
CA PHE A 194 3.56 18.72 -9.90
C PHE A 194 2.65 19.52 -10.82
N TYR A 195 1.38 19.53 -10.50
CA TYR A 195 0.39 20.32 -11.23
C TYR A 195 0.12 21.63 -10.50
N LEU A 196 0.01 22.70 -11.29
CA LEU A 196 -0.57 23.95 -10.84
C LEU A 196 -1.98 24.01 -11.43
N ASP A 197 -2.94 23.62 -10.59
CA ASP A 197 -4.35 23.72 -10.96
C ASP A 197 -4.76 25.19 -11.05
N ASP A 198 -5.81 25.45 -11.82
CA ASP A 198 -6.34 26.80 -12.06
C ASP A 198 -5.27 27.76 -12.60
N PHE A 199 -4.27 27.23 -13.31
CA PHE A 199 -3.23 28.08 -13.88
C PHE A 199 -3.82 29.02 -14.95
N PRO A 200 -3.40 30.30 -15.01
CA PRO A 200 -2.32 30.95 -14.27
C PRO A 200 -2.71 31.54 -12.91
N SER A 201 -3.96 31.48 -12.51
CA SER A 201 -4.44 32.06 -11.26
C SER A 201 -5.13 31.02 -10.38
N PRO A 202 -4.48 30.53 -9.32
CA PRO A 202 -5.04 29.51 -8.45
C PRO A 202 -6.20 30.00 -7.57
N VAL A 203 -6.51 31.29 -7.58
CA VAL A 203 -7.65 31.85 -6.82
C VAL A 203 -8.43 32.81 -7.71
N PRO A 204 -9.37 32.33 -8.49
CA PRO A 204 -10.16 33.17 -9.41
C PRO A 204 -11.17 34.05 -8.66
N SER A 205 -11.55 33.69 -7.43
CA SER A 205 -12.53 34.42 -6.65
C SER A 205 -11.95 34.86 -5.30
N GLY A 206 -12.12 36.10 -4.99
CA GLY A 206 -11.73 36.66 -3.69
C GLY A 206 -11.47 38.14 -3.83
N ASP A 207 -11.69 38.89 -2.74
CA ASP A 207 -11.51 40.35 -2.71
C ASP A 207 -10.06 40.77 -2.45
N GLY A 208 -9.16 39.78 -2.27
CA GLY A 208 -7.75 40.03 -1.97
C GLY A 208 -7.49 40.72 -0.64
N THR A 209 -8.47 40.79 0.27
CA THR A 209 -8.38 41.50 1.56
C THR A 209 -7.12 41.12 2.34
N TYR A 210 -6.79 39.82 2.43
CA TYR A 210 -5.62 39.36 3.16
C TYR A 210 -4.31 39.73 2.44
N ILE A 211 -4.27 39.64 1.12
CA ILE A 211 -3.12 40.03 0.30
C ILE A 211 -2.86 41.52 0.50
N LYS A 212 -3.91 42.34 0.44
CA LYS A 212 -3.79 43.78 0.66
C LYS A 212 -3.35 44.13 2.07
N ARG A 213 -3.87 43.40 3.07
CA ARG A 213 -3.49 43.57 4.47
C ARG A 213 -2.01 43.24 4.73
N ASP A 214 -1.55 42.11 4.22
CA ASP A 214 -0.25 41.55 4.62
C ASP A 214 0.89 42.04 3.71
N TYR A 215 0.60 42.33 2.45
CA TYR A 215 1.59 42.73 1.43
C TYR A 215 1.37 44.13 0.88
N GLY A 216 0.22 44.72 1.07
CA GLY A 216 -0.12 46.01 0.49
C GLY A 216 -0.34 45.99 -1.04
N LEU A 217 -0.47 44.82 -1.63
CA LEU A 217 -0.56 44.56 -3.07
C LEU A 217 -1.99 44.25 -3.50
N SER A 218 -2.29 44.46 -4.78
CA SER A 218 -3.45 43.83 -5.42
C SER A 218 -3.22 42.33 -5.65
N ILE A 219 -4.27 41.59 -5.95
CA ILE A 219 -4.19 40.16 -6.28
C ILE A 219 -3.19 39.95 -7.43
N LYS A 220 -3.34 40.68 -8.52
CA LYS A 220 -2.46 40.61 -9.70
C LYS A 220 -0.99 40.87 -9.33
N GLU A 221 -0.72 41.93 -8.60
CA GLU A 221 0.65 42.27 -8.20
C GLU A 221 1.25 41.22 -7.26
N PHE A 222 0.45 40.63 -6.39
CA PHE A 222 0.90 39.57 -5.51
C PHE A 222 1.31 38.33 -6.30
N TYR A 223 0.44 37.83 -7.21
CA TYR A 223 0.75 36.66 -8.01
C TYR A 223 1.95 36.88 -8.92
N THR A 224 2.07 38.07 -9.53
CA THR A 224 3.16 38.37 -10.44
C THR A 224 4.49 38.59 -9.72
N ASN A 225 4.49 39.30 -8.59
CA ASN A 225 5.72 39.79 -7.97
C ASN A 225 6.19 38.97 -6.76
N ILE A 226 5.31 38.16 -6.18
CA ILE A 226 5.62 37.34 -5.00
C ILE A 226 5.44 35.85 -5.31
N TRP A 227 4.19 35.43 -5.56
CA TRP A 227 3.86 34.00 -5.64
C TRP A 227 4.59 33.29 -6.79
N TRP A 228 4.56 33.85 -8.00
CA TRP A 228 5.19 33.20 -9.13
C TRP A 228 6.72 33.15 -9.05
N PRO A 229 7.42 34.23 -8.66
CA PRO A 229 8.85 34.15 -8.35
C PRO A 229 9.18 33.08 -7.30
N ASP A 230 8.47 33.03 -6.17
CA ASP A 230 8.70 32.01 -5.13
C ASP A 230 8.52 30.58 -5.68
N MET A 231 7.52 30.36 -6.55
CA MET A 231 7.32 29.07 -7.20
C MET A 231 8.48 28.71 -8.13
N LEU A 232 9.03 29.66 -8.87
CA LEU A 232 10.19 29.45 -9.73
C LEU A 232 11.45 29.17 -8.92
N ASP A 233 11.69 29.90 -7.86
CA ASP A 233 12.83 29.70 -6.97
C ASP A 233 12.77 28.31 -6.32
N MET A 234 11.58 27.86 -5.86
CA MET A 234 11.36 26.53 -5.36
C MET A 234 11.61 25.45 -6.43
N ALA A 235 11.18 25.71 -7.66
CA ALA A 235 11.43 24.80 -8.77
C ALA A 235 12.92 24.63 -9.06
N GLU A 236 13.68 25.72 -9.01
CA GLU A 236 15.13 25.71 -9.21
C GLU A 236 15.86 25.02 -8.06
N GLU A 237 15.53 25.39 -6.81
CA GLU A 237 16.17 24.81 -5.61
C GLU A 237 15.98 23.29 -5.50
N HIS A 238 14.79 22.80 -5.85
CA HIS A 238 14.44 21.39 -5.68
C HIS A 238 14.44 20.58 -6.99
N GLY A 239 14.78 21.19 -8.12
CA GLY A 239 14.77 20.53 -9.43
C GLY A 239 13.36 20.10 -9.88
N VAL A 240 12.33 20.79 -9.45
CA VAL A 240 10.93 20.50 -9.75
C VAL A 240 10.54 21.12 -11.09
N LYS A 241 9.68 20.43 -11.84
CA LYS A 241 9.04 20.97 -13.05
C LYS A 241 7.53 20.99 -12.83
N TYR A 242 6.94 22.17 -13.01
CA TYR A 242 5.50 22.33 -12.94
C TYR A 242 4.83 22.05 -14.29
N THR A 243 3.61 21.53 -14.23
CA THR A 243 2.69 21.46 -15.34
C THR A 243 1.49 22.34 -15.00
N GLY A 244 1.33 23.46 -15.70
CA GLY A 244 0.16 24.32 -15.54
C GLY A 244 -1.06 23.67 -16.20
N VAL A 245 -2.14 23.54 -15.45
CA VAL A 245 -3.45 23.08 -15.94
C VAL A 245 -4.32 24.30 -16.13
N ILE A 246 -4.51 24.68 -17.38
CA ILE A 246 -5.32 25.85 -17.74
C ILE A 246 -6.80 25.48 -17.62
N ILE A 247 -7.56 26.31 -16.93
CA ILE A 247 -9.01 26.21 -16.90
C ILE A 247 -9.58 27.04 -18.02
N ASP A 248 -10.36 26.38 -18.86
CA ASP A 248 -11.08 27.01 -19.96
C ASP A 248 -12.31 27.78 -19.43
N ASN A 249 -13.12 27.11 -18.63
CA ASN A 249 -14.23 27.72 -17.91
C ASN A 249 -14.59 26.93 -16.66
N TYR A 250 -15.38 27.52 -15.76
CA TYR A 250 -15.88 26.87 -14.54
C TYR A 250 -17.31 26.32 -14.69
N GLU A 251 -17.85 26.33 -15.92
CA GLU A 251 -19.18 25.78 -16.22
C GLU A 251 -19.06 24.35 -16.71
N ASP A 252 -20.15 23.59 -16.58
CA ASP A 252 -20.21 22.18 -17.06
C ASP A 252 -20.24 22.06 -18.60
N ASP A 253 -20.19 23.17 -19.33
CA ASP A 253 -20.17 23.19 -20.79
C ASP A 253 -18.76 23.00 -21.35
N VAL A 254 -18.51 21.85 -21.93
CA VAL A 254 -17.25 21.47 -22.57
C VAL A 254 -17.39 21.62 -24.07
N SER A 255 -17.57 22.85 -24.56
CA SER A 255 -17.69 23.14 -25.99
C SER A 255 -16.38 22.94 -26.76
N GLY A 256 -15.25 22.97 -26.06
CA GLY A 256 -13.90 22.90 -26.65
C GLY A 256 -13.39 24.23 -27.23
N ASP A 257 -14.18 25.28 -27.13
CA ASP A 257 -13.75 26.63 -27.51
C ASP A 257 -13.08 27.31 -26.30
N VAL A 258 -11.81 27.68 -26.44
CA VAL A 258 -11.09 28.44 -25.42
C VAL A 258 -11.72 29.82 -25.28
N VAL A 259 -12.38 30.11 -24.20
CA VAL A 259 -12.92 31.43 -23.90
C VAL A 259 -11.79 32.29 -23.30
N GLU A 260 -11.49 33.44 -23.92
CA GLU A 260 -10.60 34.40 -23.29
C GLU A 260 -11.21 34.94 -22.00
N GLN A 261 -10.77 34.39 -20.89
CA GLN A 261 -11.16 34.87 -19.57
C GLN A 261 -10.21 35.94 -19.08
N GLU A 262 -10.71 36.87 -18.27
CA GLU A 262 -9.87 37.89 -17.63
C GLU A 262 -8.72 37.27 -16.82
N ASP A 263 -8.89 36.04 -16.38
CA ASP A 263 -7.89 35.29 -15.60
C ASP A 263 -6.68 34.86 -16.44
N VAL A 264 -6.85 34.54 -17.73
CA VAL A 264 -5.75 34.22 -18.66
C VAL A 264 -4.86 35.44 -18.93
N GLN A 265 -5.38 36.63 -18.71
CA GLN A 265 -4.66 37.89 -18.91
C GLN A 265 -3.88 38.39 -17.68
N ARG A 266 -3.84 37.61 -16.59
CA ARG A 266 -3.18 38.02 -15.32
C ARG A 266 -1.66 37.92 -15.35
N PHE A 267 -1.12 37.17 -16.30
CA PHE A 267 0.33 36.91 -16.43
C PHE A 267 0.92 37.42 -17.74
#